data_024248a4027b1c0edea5c2565c271aa6
#
_entry.id   024248a4027b1c0edea5c2565c271aa6
#
_cell.length_a   1.000
_cell.length_b   1.000
_cell.length_c   1.000
_cell.angle_alpha   90.00
_cell.angle_beta   90.00
_cell.angle_gamma   90.00
#
_symmetry.space_group_name_H-M   'P 1'
#
loop_
_entity.id
_entity.type
_entity.pdbx_description
1 polymer ?
#
loop_
_entity_poly.entity_id
_entity_poly.type
_entity_poly.pdbx_seq_one_letter_code
_entity_poly.pdbx_strand_id
1 'polypeptide(L)'
;MFSYGYSFQMGFLNFYVSLGLAFFGIAIFWRGHVWERLISVVLAPLIMLAHPLGFAWLVAGSAYVAIADALPRRRQIFLLAAGGVALFAAHYYFWHHDIVQANDRAFYIFNGTDQLLLFSSRYAIPEFALLIFILVALGRDFFSRPWGEFRWEEFAVPLQLYIIVCLGVVLLPEGIRFPQQPSSLALLTERLTSVSAALLCCLLAATQPRRWHLLACSAIAAVFFTFLYQDIATINRMEAQAAQLVRTVPANSRILATIKPPFAGSRILIQHIADRACVGHCFSYGNYEPGSAQFRVRATPGNLYAMSDFDPTADMEDGTYEVQPEDLPAHQLYQCSADGKQLCIRPLVAGEMNDRLGLHPSN
;
A
#
# COMPACT_ATOMS: atom_id res chain seq x y z
N MET A 1 -7.36 -0.47 13.20
CA MET A 1 -5.94 -0.29 12.90
C MET A 1 -5.67 -0.53 11.42
N PHE A 2 -5.90 -1.69 10.87
CA PHE A 2 -5.60 -2.01 9.46
C PHE A 2 -6.20 -1.03 8.45
N SER A 3 -7.39 -0.49 8.69
CA SER A 3 -8.01 0.54 7.81
C SER A 3 -7.21 1.84 7.73
N TYR A 4 -6.27 2.08 8.63
CA TYR A 4 -5.34 3.22 8.62
C TYR A 4 -3.90 2.77 8.36
N GLY A 5 -3.75 1.57 7.79
CA GLY A 5 -2.48 0.93 7.53
C GLY A 5 -1.73 1.51 6.33
N TYR A 6 -0.65 0.83 5.96
CA TYR A 6 0.27 1.23 4.91
C TYR A 6 -0.43 1.59 3.60
N SER A 7 -1.27 0.71 3.07
CA SER A 7 -1.95 0.96 1.79
C SER A 7 -2.87 2.18 1.82
N PHE A 8 -3.47 2.49 2.98
CA PHE A 8 -4.27 3.71 3.15
C PHE A 8 -3.38 4.96 3.14
N GLN A 9 -2.28 4.94 3.88
CA GLN A 9 -1.34 6.06 3.96
C GLN A 9 -0.64 6.35 2.62
N MET A 10 -0.47 5.32 1.79
CA MET A 10 0.02 5.46 0.41
C MET A 10 -1.06 5.97 -0.57
N GLY A 11 -2.27 6.27 -0.09
CA GLY A 11 -3.33 6.85 -0.91
C GLY A 11 -4.06 5.87 -1.83
N PHE A 12 -3.94 4.54 -1.62
CA PHE A 12 -4.63 3.54 -2.46
C PHE A 12 -6.13 3.43 -2.12
N LEU A 13 -6.82 4.58 -2.03
CA LEU A 13 -8.21 4.64 -1.60
C LEU A 13 -9.16 3.88 -2.53
N ASN A 14 -8.94 3.96 -3.84
CA ASN A 14 -9.70 3.21 -4.84
C ASN A 14 -9.55 1.70 -4.66
N PHE A 15 -8.33 1.23 -4.39
CA PHE A 15 -8.07 -0.17 -4.05
C PHE A 15 -8.78 -0.59 -2.75
N TYR A 16 -8.74 0.25 -1.71
CA TYR A 16 -9.42 -0.04 -0.45
C TYR A 16 -10.93 -0.18 -0.60
N VAL A 17 -11.56 0.74 -1.34
CA VAL A 17 -13.00 0.67 -1.65
C VAL A 17 -13.31 -0.61 -2.42
N SER A 18 -12.54 -0.89 -3.48
CA SER A 18 -12.67 -2.09 -4.28
C SER A 18 -12.52 -3.37 -3.45
N LEU A 19 -11.51 -3.42 -2.57
CA LEU A 19 -11.25 -4.57 -1.70
C LEU A 19 -12.38 -4.78 -0.68
N GLY A 20 -12.86 -3.72 -0.04
CA GLY A 20 -13.98 -3.79 0.91
C GLY A 20 -15.25 -4.31 0.25
N LEU A 21 -15.60 -3.78 -0.94
CA LEU A 21 -16.72 -4.26 -1.73
C LEU A 21 -16.54 -5.72 -2.19
N ALA A 22 -15.30 -6.12 -2.53
CA ALA A 22 -15.01 -7.49 -2.92
C ALA A 22 -15.21 -8.47 -1.75
N PHE A 23 -14.72 -8.15 -0.55
CA PHE A 23 -14.98 -8.98 0.64
C PHE A 23 -16.48 -9.08 0.95
N PHE A 24 -17.19 -7.97 0.86
CA PHE A 24 -18.64 -7.95 1.02
C PHE A 24 -19.33 -8.83 -0.03
N GLY A 25 -18.94 -8.70 -1.31
CA GLY A 25 -19.44 -9.52 -2.40
C GLY A 25 -19.17 -11.02 -2.19
N ILE A 26 -17.95 -11.40 -1.77
CA ILE A 26 -17.59 -12.78 -1.44
C ILE A 26 -18.45 -13.32 -0.28
N ALA A 27 -18.65 -12.52 0.78
CA ALA A 27 -19.45 -12.92 1.93
C ALA A 27 -20.91 -13.21 1.54
N ILE A 28 -21.53 -12.33 0.74
CA ILE A 28 -22.87 -12.51 0.23
C ILE A 28 -22.95 -13.72 -0.72
N PHE A 29 -21.97 -13.86 -1.62
CA PHE A 29 -21.89 -14.99 -2.53
C PHE A 29 -21.80 -16.32 -1.76
N TRP A 30 -21.00 -16.36 -0.70
CA TRP A 30 -20.76 -17.58 0.07
C TRP A 30 -21.96 -18.00 0.92
N ARG A 31 -22.58 -17.07 1.66
CA ARG A 31 -23.61 -17.37 2.65
C ARG A 31 -25.01 -16.93 2.26
N GLY A 32 -25.13 -16.17 1.18
CA GLY A 32 -26.41 -15.61 0.74
C GLY A 32 -27.28 -16.58 -0.01
N HIS A 33 -28.59 -16.30 -0.03
CA HIS A 33 -29.53 -16.93 -0.90
C HIS A 33 -29.30 -16.56 -2.37
N VAL A 34 -29.92 -17.28 -3.30
CA VAL A 34 -29.73 -17.09 -4.76
C VAL A 34 -29.87 -15.61 -5.18
N TRP A 35 -30.89 -14.93 -4.67
CA TRP A 35 -31.12 -13.51 -4.97
C TRP A 35 -30.03 -12.60 -4.41
N GLU A 36 -29.49 -12.90 -3.24
CA GLU A 36 -28.38 -12.14 -2.64
C GLU A 36 -27.08 -12.34 -3.43
N ARG A 37 -26.86 -13.54 -3.98
CA ARG A 37 -25.72 -13.82 -4.88
C ARG A 37 -25.73 -12.94 -6.14
N LEU A 38 -26.91 -12.57 -6.64
CA LEU A 38 -27.04 -11.64 -7.77
C LEU A 38 -26.49 -10.25 -7.41
N ILE A 39 -26.54 -9.83 -6.14
CA ILE A 39 -25.95 -8.57 -5.69
C ILE A 39 -24.43 -8.58 -5.93
N SER A 40 -23.75 -9.70 -5.69
CA SER A 40 -22.29 -9.81 -5.95
C SER A 40 -21.99 -9.61 -7.44
N VAL A 41 -22.86 -10.09 -8.34
CA VAL A 41 -22.71 -9.89 -9.79
C VAL A 41 -22.94 -8.42 -10.17
N VAL A 42 -23.92 -7.76 -9.55
CA VAL A 42 -24.20 -6.33 -9.78
C VAL A 42 -23.07 -5.44 -9.25
N LEU A 43 -22.43 -5.85 -8.14
CA LEU A 43 -21.28 -5.12 -7.59
C LEU A 43 -20.01 -5.29 -8.42
N ALA A 44 -19.88 -6.35 -9.21
CA ALA A 44 -18.65 -6.66 -9.95
C ALA A 44 -18.17 -5.53 -10.87
N PRO A 45 -19.01 -4.88 -11.70
CA PRO A 45 -18.60 -3.73 -12.51
C PRO A 45 -18.12 -2.55 -11.67
N LEU A 46 -18.78 -2.26 -10.53
CA LEU A 46 -18.38 -1.19 -9.63
C LEU A 46 -17.02 -1.45 -9.00
N ILE A 47 -16.79 -2.70 -8.59
CA ILE A 47 -15.51 -3.14 -8.02
C ILE A 47 -14.39 -3.04 -9.07
N MET A 48 -14.68 -3.44 -10.32
CA MET A 48 -13.74 -3.32 -11.44
C MET A 48 -13.39 -1.85 -11.75
N LEU A 49 -14.39 -0.97 -11.77
CA LEU A 49 -14.20 0.47 -11.99
C LEU A 49 -13.40 1.12 -10.86
N ALA A 50 -13.62 0.68 -9.61
CA ALA A 50 -12.84 1.17 -8.49
C ALA A 50 -11.38 0.70 -8.57
N HIS A 51 -11.13 -0.59 -8.75
CA HIS A 51 -9.78 -1.14 -8.94
C HIS A 51 -9.78 -2.58 -9.47
N PRO A 52 -9.02 -2.90 -10.53
CA PRO A 52 -9.00 -4.25 -11.13
C PRO A 52 -8.57 -5.37 -10.17
N LEU A 53 -7.63 -5.11 -9.24
CA LEU A 53 -7.19 -6.12 -8.27
C LEU A 53 -8.29 -6.53 -7.29
N GLY A 54 -9.17 -5.61 -6.89
CA GLY A 54 -10.32 -5.96 -6.06
C GLY A 54 -11.34 -6.83 -6.84
N PHE A 55 -11.53 -6.55 -8.13
CA PHE A 55 -12.34 -7.40 -9.00
C PHE A 55 -11.72 -8.80 -9.16
N ALA A 56 -10.41 -8.89 -9.41
CA ALA A 56 -9.70 -10.17 -9.46
C ALA A 56 -9.87 -10.95 -8.14
N TRP A 57 -9.79 -10.25 -6.99
CA TRP A 57 -10.05 -10.86 -5.68
C TRP A 57 -11.49 -11.34 -5.52
N LEU A 58 -12.49 -10.56 -5.96
CA LEU A 58 -13.89 -10.99 -5.94
C LEU A 58 -14.09 -12.29 -6.73
N VAL A 59 -13.57 -12.35 -7.96
CA VAL A 59 -13.71 -13.50 -8.85
C VAL A 59 -12.99 -14.72 -8.27
N ALA A 60 -11.72 -14.57 -7.94
CA ALA A 60 -10.90 -15.68 -7.42
C ALA A 60 -11.41 -16.18 -6.06
N GLY A 61 -11.77 -15.27 -5.15
CA GLY A 61 -12.30 -15.59 -3.83
C GLY A 61 -13.65 -16.30 -3.92
N SER A 62 -14.58 -15.79 -4.77
CA SER A 62 -15.89 -16.41 -4.96
C SER A 62 -15.78 -17.80 -5.60
N ALA A 63 -14.91 -17.96 -6.61
CA ALA A 63 -14.64 -19.25 -7.23
C ALA A 63 -14.06 -20.25 -6.22
N TYR A 64 -13.08 -19.79 -5.42
CA TYR A 64 -12.47 -20.62 -4.39
C TYR A 64 -13.49 -21.12 -3.37
N VAL A 65 -14.31 -20.21 -2.84
CA VAL A 65 -15.36 -20.54 -1.85
C VAL A 65 -16.37 -21.53 -2.45
N ALA A 66 -16.84 -21.30 -3.70
CA ALA A 66 -17.78 -22.19 -4.37
C ALA A 66 -17.23 -23.61 -4.53
N ILE A 67 -15.96 -23.74 -4.93
CA ILE A 67 -15.31 -25.04 -5.08
C ILE A 67 -15.08 -25.69 -3.70
N ALA A 68 -14.65 -24.91 -2.71
CA ALA A 68 -14.42 -25.41 -1.34
C ALA A 68 -15.70 -25.96 -0.70
N ASP A 69 -16.84 -25.28 -0.89
CA ASP A 69 -18.14 -25.73 -0.38
C ASP A 69 -18.63 -27.01 -1.08
N ALA A 70 -18.32 -27.21 -2.36
CA ALA A 70 -18.66 -28.40 -3.12
C ALA A 70 -17.76 -29.61 -2.77
N LEU A 71 -16.62 -29.42 -2.12
CA LEU A 71 -15.66 -30.46 -1.82
C LEU A 71 -15.75 -30.94 -0.36
N PRO A 72 -15.62 -32.25 -0.10
CA PRO A 72 -15.39 -32.78 1.24
C PRO A 72 -14.12 -32.17 1.84
N ARG A 73 -14.10 -31.86 3.14
CA ARG A 73 -12.96 -31.23 3.82
C ARG A 73 -11.61 -31.85 3.51
N ARG A 74 -11.55 -33.17 3.48
CA ARG A 74 -10.28 -33.87 3.17
C ARG A 74 -9.76 -33.55 1.77
N ARG A 75 -10.65 -33.21 0.83
CA ARG A 75 -10.25 -32.83 -0.54
C ARG A 75 -9.94 -31.36 -0.71
N GLN A 76 -10.31 -30.51 0.23
CA GLN A 76 -9.96 -29.08 0.20
C GLN A 76 -8.44 -28.85 0.27
N ILE A 77 -7.66 -29.81 0.80
CA ILE A 77 -6.19 -29.74 0.76
C ILE A 77 -5.66 -29.73 -0.68
N PHE A 78 -6.31 -30.46 -1.60
CA PHE A 78 -5.93 -30.42 -3.01
C PHE A 78 -6.27 -29.09 -3.67
N LEU A 79 -7.35 -28.43 -3.23
CA LEU A 79 -7.67 -27.08 -3.70
C LEU A 79 -6.63 -26.06 -3.22
N LEU A 80 -6.21 -26.15 -1.96
CA LEU A 80 -5.10 -25.34 -1.43
C LEU A 80 -3.80 -25.57 -2.22
N ALA A 81 -3.45 -26.83 -2.46
CA ALA A 81 -2.28 -27.20 -3.25
C ALA A 81 -2.36 -26.67 -4.70
N ALA A 82 -3.54 -26.78 -5.33
CA ALA A 82 -3.79 -26.23 -6.67
C ALA A 82 -3.60 -24.69 -6.70
N GLY A 83 -4.05 -23.98 -5.67
CA GLY A 83 -3.80 -22.54 -5.51
C GLY A 83 -2.30 -22.23 -5.41
N GLY A 84 -1.56 -23.01 -4.66
CA GLY A 84 -0.08 -22.88 -4.57
C GLY A 84 0.61 -23.14 -5.91
N VAL A 85 0.19 -24.18 -6.64
CA VAL A 85 0.73 -24.48 -7.97
C VAL A 85 0.42 -23.35 -8.96
N ALA A 86 -0.81 -22.80 -8.92
CA ALA A 86 -1.18 -21.67 -9.77
C ALA A 86 -0.33 -20.41 -9.49
N LEU A 87 -0.04 -20.13 -8.22
CA LEU A 87 0.85 -19.03 -7.84
C LEU A 87 2.29 -19.27 -8.32
N PHE A 88 2.78 -20.48 -8.18
CA PHE A 88 4.11 -20.85 -8.68
C PHE A 88 4.20 -20.74 -10.21
N ALA A 89 3.17 -21.18 -10.92
CA ALA A 89 3.09 -21.01 -12.37
C ALA A 89 3.05 -19.53 -12.78
N ALA A 90 2.30 -18.70 -12.03
CA ALA A 90 2.28 -17.25 -12.25
C ALA A 90 3.66 -16.61 -11.97
N HIS A 91 4.31 -16.98 -10.87
CA HIS A 91 5.69 -16.60 -10.59
C HIS A 91 6.61 -16.91 -11.77
N TYR A 92 6.63 -18.17 -12.19
CA TYR A 92 7.46 -18.60 -13.32
C TYR A 92 7.16 -17.81 -14.59
N TYR A 93 5.88 -17.60 -14.91
CA TYR A 93 5.45 -16.85 -16.09
C TYR A 93 5.97 -15.41 -16.07
N PHE A 94 5.69 -14.65 -14.99
CA PHE A 94 6.10 -13.25 -14.90
C PHE A 94 7.60 -13.07 -14.96
N TRP A 95 8.37 -13.93 -14.28
CA TRP A 95 9.84 -13.84 -14.27
C TRP A 95 10.49 -14.15 -15.63
N HIS A 96 9.79 -14.84 -16.53
CA HIS A 96 10.33 -15.21 -17.84
C HIS A 96 9.80 -14.37 -19.01
N HIS A 97 8.68 -13.67 -18.84
CA HIS A 97 8.01 -13.00 -19.96
C HIS A 97 7.88 -11.49 -19.77
N ASP A 98 7.98 -10.99 -18.55
CA ASP A 98 7.77 -9.58 -18.22
C ASP A 98 8.99 -8.98 -17.52
N ILE A 99 9.05 -7.64 -17.49
CA ILE A 99 10.03 -6.92 -16.67
C ILE A 99 9.45 -6.82 -15.27
N VAL A 100 10.07 -7.52 -14.32
CA VAL A 100 9.61 -7.60 -12.95
C VAL A 100 10.55 -6.90 -11.98
N GLN A 101 9.95 -6.33 -10.92
CA GLN A 101 10.67 -5.83 -9.76
C GLN A 101 10.47 -6.81 -8.61
N ALA A 102 11.57 -7.32 -8.07
CA ALA A 102 11.55 -8.20 -6.91
C ALA A 102 11.18 -7.41 -5.65
N ASN A 103 10.51 -8.09 -4.71
CA ASN A 103 10.29 -7.55 -3.38
C ASN A 103 11.26 -8.18 -2.38
N ASP A 104 12.34 -7.48 -2.07
CA ASP A 104 13.34 -7.91 -1.10
C ASP A 104 12.79 -8.04 0.32
N ARG A 105 11.63 -7.46 0.59
CA ARG A 105 10.96 -7.46 1.89
C ARG A 105 9.84 -8.49 2.02
N ALA A 106 9.55 -9.27 0.96
CA ALA A 106 8.41 -10.19 0.91
C ALA A 106 8.30 -11.11 2.14
N PHE A 107 9.43 -11.64 2.64
CA PHE A 107 9.47 -12.49 3.83
C PHE A 107 9.17 -11.76 5.15
N TYR A 108 9.25 -10.45 5.17
CA TYR A 108 8.97 -9.63 6.37
C TYR A 108 7.56 -9.06 6.38
N ILE A 109 6.91 -8.97 5.21
CA ILE A 109 5.62 -8.29 5.06
C ILE A 109 4.46 -9.23 4.65
N PHE A 110 4.65 -10.55 4.61
CA PHE A 110 3.65 -11.47 4.03
C PHE A 110 2.38 -11.67 4.87
N ASN A 111 2.45 -11.43 6.17
CA ASN A 111 1.41 -11.86 7.11
C ASN A 111 0.24 -10.88 7.30
N GLY A 112 0.35 -9.65 6.82
CA GLY A 112 -0.67 -8.61 6.91
C GLY A 112 -0.55 -7.71 8.15
N THR A 113 0.19 -8.08 9.22
CA THR A 113 0.42 -7.18 10.36
C THR A 113 1.39 -6.05 10.01
N ASP A 114 2.21 -6.25 8.99
CA ASP A 114 3.08 -5.25 8.37
C ASP A 114 2.33 -3.99 7.89
N GLN A 115 1.02 -4.08 7.65
CA GLN A 115 0.18 -2.90 7.38
C GLN A 115 0.23 -1.87 8.51
N LEU A 116 0.66 -2.25 9.71
CA LEU A 116 0.87 -1.32 10.82
C LEU A 116 2.26 -0.65 10.79
N LEU A 117 3.21 -1.13 9.98
CA LEU A 117 4.53 -0.50 9.83
C LEU A 117 4.42 0.72 8.91
N LEU A 118 4.45 1.92 9.47
CA LEU A 118 4.21 3.17 8.75
C LEU A 118 5.46 4.07 8.71
N PHE A 119 5.51 5.05 9.60
CA PHE A 119 6.45 6.16 9.54
C PHE A 119 7.80 5.90 10.21
N SER A 120 7.89 4.98 11.17
CA SER A 120 9.14 4.71 11.89
C SER A 120 9.19 3.30 12.46
N SER A 121 10.37 2.86 12.89
CA SER A 121 10.59 1.54 13.50
C SER A 121 9.77 1.29 14.78
N ARG A 122 9.31 2.34 15.47
CA ARG A 122 8.47 2.20 16.68
C ARG A 122 7.13 1.49 16.41
N TYR A 123 6.65 1.51 15.17
CA TYR A 123 5.44 0.80 14.77
C TYR A 123 5.58 -0.73 14.81
N ALA A 124 6.80 -1.24 14.89
CA ALA A 124 7.04 -2.64 15.15
C ALA A 124 6.47 -3.09 16.54
N ILE A 125 6.34 -2.17 17.50
CA ILE A 125 5.75 -2.47 18.81
C ILE A 125 4.29 -2.92 18.68
N PRO A 126 3.35 -2.10 18.13
CA PRO A 126 1.97 -2.55 17.96
C PRO A 126 1.83 -3.68 16.92
N GLU A 127 2.71 -3.79 15.93
CA GLU A 127 2.73 -4.89 14.97
C GLU A 127 3.01 -6.22 15.67
N PHE A 128 4.14 -6.35 16.36
CA PHE A 128 4.49 -7.58 17.08
C PHE A 128 3.50 -7.89 18.19
N ALA A 129 3.02 -6.88 18.92
CA ALA A 129 1.99 -7.09 19.93
C ALA A 129 0.70 -7.66 19.32
N LEU A 130 0.29 -7.18 18.14
CA LEU A 130 -0.86 -7.69 17.41
C LEU A 130 -0.62 -9.12 16.92
N LEU A 131 0.56 -9.41 16.35
CA LEU A 131 0.90 -10.74 15.89
C LEU A 131 0.88 -11.76 17.04
N ILE A 132 1.53 -11.43 18.15
CA ILE A 132 1.51 -12.27 19.36
C ILE A 132 0.07 -12.47 19.86
N PHE A 133 -0.70 -11.39 19.92
CA PHE A 133 -2.12 -11.47 20.32
C PHE A 133 -2.91 -12.43 19.43
N ILE A 134 -2.77 -12.33 18.09
CA ILE A 134 -3.44 -13.20 17.14
C ILE A 134 -3.03 -14.67 17.36
N LEU A 135 -1.74 -14.93 17.45
CA LEU A 135 -1.22 -16.30 17.69
C LEU A 135 -1.74 -16.89 18.99
N VAL A 136 -1.75 -16.11 20.08
CA VAL A 136 -2.28 -16.54 21.39
C VAL A 136 -3.80 -16.77 21.33
N ALA A 137 -4.55 -15.88 20.67
CA ALA A 137 -5.99 -16.00 20.57
C ALA A 137 -6.40 -17.25 19.75
N LEU A 138 -5.78 -17.45 18.58
CA LEU A 138 -6.02 -18.61 17.72
C LEU A 138 -5.53 -19.91 18.39
N GLY A 139 -4.31 -19.90 18.91
CA GLY A 139 -3.73 -21.08 19.57
C GLY A 139 -4.56 -21.51 20.77
N ARG A 140 -4.93 -20.57 21.66
CA ARG A 140 -5.75 -20.88 22.82
C ARG A 140 -7.11 -21.44 22.42
N ASP A 141 -7.76 -20.89 21.41
CA ASP A 141 -9.06 -21.38 20.96
C ASP A 141 -8.94 -22.78 20.35
N PHE A 142 -7.88 -23.03 19.57
CA PHE A 142 -7.58 -24.31 18.95
C PHE A 142 -7.28 -25.42 20.00
N PHE A 143 -6.46 -25.12 21.01
CA PHE A 143 -6.06 -26.12 22.01
C PHE A 143 -7.04 -26.28 23.18
N SER A 144 -7.90 -25.29 23.44
CA SER A 144 -8.83 -25.32 24.57
C SER A 144 -10.17 -25.96 24.27
N ARG A 145 -10.49 -26.22 23.01
CA ARG A 145 -11.77 -26.81 22.59
C ARG A 145 -11.63 -28.26 22.18
N PRO A 146 -12.61 -29.11 22.52
CA PRO A 146 -12.75 -30.40 21.86
C PRO A 146 -12.85 -30.20 20.32
N TRP A 147 -12.17 -31.05 19.60
CA TRP A 147 -12.12 -30.94 18.12
C TRP A 147 -13.51 -30.90 17.45
N GLY A 148 -14.54 -31.51 18.08
CA GLY A 148 -15.91 -31.48 17.60
C GLY A 148 -16.65 -30.16 17.77
N GLU A 149 -16.20 -29.30 18.67
CA GLU A 149 -16.81 -27.99 18.98
C GLU A 149 -16.14 -26.85 18.23
N PHE A 150 -15.03 -27.11 17.55
CA PHE A 150 -14.33 -26.09 16.78
C PHE A 150 -15.11 -25.75 15.50
N ARG A 151 -15.34 -24.49 15.23
CA ARG A 151 -16.11 -23.98 14.07
C ARG A 151 -15.31 -24.08 12.77
N TRP A 152 -14.92 -25.28 12.41
CA TRP A 152 -14.10 -25.56 11.23
C TRP A 152 -14.69 -24.99 9.94
N GLU A 153 -16.01 -24.92 9.82
CA GLU A 153 -16.67 -24.40 8.62
C GLU A 153 -16.45 -22.93 8.39
N GLU A 154 -16.23 -22.17 9.45
CA GLU A 154 -15.97 -20.75 9.39
C GLU A 154 -14.47 -20.43 9.35
N PHE A 155 -13.63 -21.35 9.82
CA PHE A 155 -12.20 -21.16 9.96
C PHE A 155 -11.41 -21.68 8.76
N ALA A 156 -11.78 -22.83 8.20
CA ALA A 156 -10.96 -23.56 7.23
C ALA A 156 -10.76 -22.78 5.92
N VAL A 157 -11.83 -22.24 5.35
CA VAL A 157 -11.73 -21.50 4.07
C VAL A 157 -10.99 -20.18 4.22
N PRO A 158 -11.27 -19.32 5.22
CA PRO A 158 -10.42 -18.14 5.48
C PRO A 158 -8.94 -18.47 5.71
N LEU A 159 -8.63 -19.57 6.42
CA LEU A 159 -7.24 -20.00 6.62
C LEU A 159 -6.57 -20.40 5.29
N GLN A 160 -7.25 -21.15 4.46
CA GLN A 160 -6.71 -21.56 3.15
C GLN A 160 -6.45 -20.34 2.26
N LEU A 161 -7.42 -19.42 2.19
CA LEU A 161 -7.24 -18.15 1.46
C LEU A 161 -6.10 -17.31 2.04
N TYR A 162 -5.98 -17.25 3.36
CA TYR A 162 -4.88 -16.56 4.02
C TYR A 162 -3.52 -17.16 3.63
N ILE A 163 -3.39 -18.48 3.65
CA ILE A 163 -2.15 -19.17 3.24
C ILE A 163 -1.84 -18.86 1.75
N ILE A 164 -2.83 -18.93 0.87
CA ILE A 164 -2.65 -18.63 -0.56
C ILE A 164 -2.19 -17.19 -0.75
N VAL A 165 -2.80 -16.22 -0.06
CA VAL A 165 -2.40 -14.81 -0.18
C VAL A 165 -1.00 -14.57 0.38
N CYS A 166 -0.66 -15.16 1.53
CA CYS A 166 0.69 -15.08 2.08
C CYS A 166 1.75 -15.67 1.12
N LEU A 167 1.45 -16.81 0.50
CA LEU A 167 2.29 -17.38 -0.57
C LEU A 167 2.36 -16.44 -1.78
N GLY A 168 1.26 -15.78 -2.14
CA GLY A 168 1.21 -14.80 -3.21
C GLY A 168 2.12 -13.61 -2.96
N VAL A 169 2.17 -13.09 -1.72
CA VAL A 169 3.10 -12.00 -1.33
C VAL A 169 4.57 -12.42 -1.52
N VAL A 170 4.90 -13.67 -1.21
CA VAL A 170 6.28 -14.18 -1.31
C VAL A 170 6.66 -14.51 -2.75
N LEU A 171 5.74 -15.04 -3.54
CA LEU A 171 6.03 -15.56 -4.88
C LEU A 171 5.83 -14.52 -5.98
N LEU A 172 4.89 -13.59 -5.85
CA LEU A 172 4.63 -12.61 -6.89
C LEU A 172 5.62 -11.44 -6.82
N PRO A 173 5.94 -10.79 -7.95
CA PRO A 173 6.78 -9.62 -7.96
C PRO A 173 6.07 -8.41 -7.34
N GLU A 174 6.84 -7.47 -6.82
CA GLU A 174 6.32 -6.18 -6.32
C GLU A 174 5.77 -5.32 -7.46
N GLY A 175 6.44 -5.34 -8.59
CA GLY A 175 6.06 -4.60 -9.78
C GLY A 175 6.16 -5.45 -11.04
N ILE A 176 5.26 -5.20 -11.98
CA ILE A 176 5.23 -5.82 -13.31
C ILE A 176 5.10 -4.71 -14.33
N ARG A 177 6.06 -4.64 -15.26
CA ARG A 177 6.00 -3.76 -16.42
C ARG A 177 5.71 -4.61 -17.64
N PHE A 178 4.56 -4.38 -18.25
CA PHE A 178 4.15 -5.07 -19.47
C PHE A 178 4.83 -4.41 -20.68
N PRO A 179 5.56 -5.16 -21.54
CA PRO A 179 6.35 -4.58 -22.64
C PRO A 179 5.55 -3.73 -23.63
N GLN A 180 4.24 -3.96 -23.73
CA GLN A 180 3.35 -3.32 -24.69
C GLN A 180 2.41 -2.27 -24.08
N GLN A 181 2.51 -2.03 -22.76
CA GLN A 181 1.64 -1.10 -22.06
C GLN A 181 2.46 0.00 -21.38
N PRO A 182 2.05 1.25 -21.46
CA PRO A 182 2.72 2.35 -20.77
C PRO A 182 2.53 2.29 -19.24
N SER A 183 1.59 1.47 -18.77
CA SER A 183 1.27 1.33 -17.34
C SER A 183 2.00 0.15 -16.72
N SER A 184 2.58 0.37 -15.55
CA SER A 184 3.13 -0.70 -14.70
C SER A 184 2.16 -1.04 -13.56
N LEU A 185 2.09 -2.30 -13.18
CA LEU A 185 1.46 -2.72 -11.93
C LEU A 185 2.53 -2.65 -10.85
N ALA A 186 2.46 -1.67 -9.97
CA ALA A 186 3.42 -1.47 -8.89
C ALA A 186 2.79 -1.76 -7.52
N LEU A 187 3.63 -2.05 -6.52
CA LEU A 187 3.24 -2.30 -5.13
C LEU A 187 2.16 -3.40 -5.00
N LEU A 188 2.31 -4.47 -5.81
CA LEU A 188 1.36 -5.58 -5.82
C LEU A 188 1.38 -6.33 -4.50
N THR A 189 2.58 -6.63 -3.99
CA THR A 189 2.77 -7.36 -2.74
C THR A 189 2.24 -6.61 -1.55
N GLU A 190 2.47 -5.30 -1.47
CA GLU A 190 1.94 -4.42 -0.42
C GLU A 190 0.41 -4.33 -0.43
N ARG A 191 -0.21 -4.42 -1.61
CA ARG A 191 -1.67 -4.50 -1.71
C ARG A 191 -2.19 -5.86 -1.28
N LEU A 192 -1.47 -6.94 -1.58
CA LEU A 192 -1.84 -8.29 -1.13
C LEU A 192 -1.76 -8.44 0.38
N THR A 193 -0.83 -7.76 1.06
CA THR A 193 -0.77 -7.80 2.53
C THR A 193 -2.01 -7.17 3.18
N SER A 194 -2.69 -6.22 2.52
CA SER A 194 -4.00 -5.72 2.96
C SER A 194 -5.08 -6.80 2.92
N VAL A 195 -5.02 -7.70 1.93
CA VAL A 195 -5.90 -8.86 1.86
C VAL A 195 -5.58 -9.84 2.99
N SER A 196 -4.26 -10.11 3.24
CA SER A 196 -3.82 -10.92 4.38
C SER A 196 -4.35 -10.37 5.71
N ALA A 197 -4.26 -9.05 5.92
CA ALA A 197 -4.76 -8.38 7.11
C ALA A 197 -6.28 -8.55 7.30
N ALA A 198 -7.06 -8.43 6.22
CA ALA A 198 -8.50 -8.65 6.26
C ALA A 198 -8.84 -10.12 6.56
N LEU A 199 -8.12 -11.07 5.99
CA LEU A 199 -8.29 -12.50 6.26
C LEU A 199 -7.89 -12.87 7.70
N LEU A 200 -6.86 -12.23 8.28
CA LEU A 200 -6.56 -12.35 9.71
C LEU A 200 -7.74 -11.92 10.58
N CYS A 201 -8.42 -10.83 10.22
CA CYS A 201 -9.65 -10.42 10.91
C CYS A 201 -10.75 -11.48 10.78
N CYS A 202 -10.90 -12.11 9.62
CA CYS A 202 -11.85 -13.21 9.42
C CYS A 202 -11.49 -14.43 10.30
N LEU A 203 -10.21 -14.78 10.42
CA LEU A 203 -9.75 -15.86 11.28
C LEU A 203 -10.02 -15.56 12.77
N LEU A 204 -9.76 -14.33 13.22
CA LEU A 204 -10.10 -13.91 14.59
C LEU A 204 -11.61 -13.92 14.83
N ALA A 205 -12.43 -13.55 13.85
CA ALA A 205 -13.88 -13.56 13.97
C ALA A 205 -14.45 -14.98 14.11
N ALA A 206 -13.74 -15.99 13.63
CA ALA A 206 -14.11 -17.41 13.83
C ALA A 206 -13.79 -17.91 15.26
N THR A 207 -13.00 -17.17 16.04
CA THR A 207 -12.75 -17.49 17.45
C THR A 207 -13.86 -16.98 18.37
N GLN A 208 -13.98 -17.56 19.57
CA GLN A 208 -14.93 -17.03 20.54
C GLN A 208 -14.41 -15.72 21.16
N PRO A 209 -15.19 -14.62 21.04
CA PRO A 209 -14.80 -13.36 21.63
C PRO A 209 -14.80 -13.46 23.17
N ARG A 210 -13.72 -12.99 23.78
CA ARG A 210 -13.54 -12.91 25.24
C ARG A 210 -13.25 -11.45 25.62
N ARG A 211 -13.55 -11.06 26.83
CA ARG A 211 -13.31 -9.69 27.32
C ARG A 211 -11.84 -9.27 27.18
N TRP A 212 -10.91 -10.18 27.41
CA TRP A 212 -9.48 -9.89 27.28
C TRP A 212 -9.07 -9.63 25.81
N HIS A 213 -9.76 -10.21 24.81
CA HIS A 213 -9.51 -9.91 23.40
C HIS A 213 -9.81 -8.44 23.11
N LEU A 214 -10.94 -7.92 23.61
CA LEU A 214 -11.31 -6.52 23.44
C LEU A 214 -10.30 -5.61 24.13
N LEU A 215 -9.90 -5.93 25.36
CA LEU A 215 -8.92 -5.14 26.11
C LEU A 215 -7.56 -5.10 25.41
N ALA A 216 -7.06 -6.26 24.97
CA ALA A 216 -5.78 -6.34 24.27
C ALA A 216 -5.82 -5.57 22.92
N CYS A 217 -6.84 -5.80 22.11
CA CYS A 217 -7.01 -5.07 20.84
C CYS A 217 -7.13 -3.56 21.07
N SER A 218 -7.86 -3.12 22.10
CA SER A 218 -8.00 -1.71 22.43
C SER A 218 -6.69 -1.08 22.88
N ALA A 219 -5.90 -1.81 23.71
CA ALA A 219 -4.59 -1.33 24.14
C ALA A 219 -3.61 -1.20 22.98
N ILE A 220 -3.53 -2.21 22.11
CA ILE A 220 -2.70 -2.18 20.89
C ILE A 220 -3.14 -1.03 19.97
N ALA A 221 -4.45 -0.85 19.78
CA ALA A 221 -5.00 0.22 18.97
C ALA A 221 -4.66 1.60 19.55
N ALA A 222 -4.76 1.77 20.87
CA ALA A 222 -4.40 3.03 21.53
C ALA A 222 -2.93 3.40 21.28
N VAL A 223 -2.01 2.44 21.41
CA VAL A 223 -0.59 2.66 21.11
C VAL A 223 -0.40 3.04 19.64
N PHE A 224 -0.98 2.27 18.73
CA PHE A 224 -0.88 2.53 17.28
C PHE A 224 -1.41 3.94 16.92
N PHE A 225 -2.61 4.29 17.37
CA PHE A 225 -3.19 5.59 17.05
C PHE A 225 -2.48 6.77 17.73
N THR A 226 -1.86 6.54 18.89
CA THR A 226 -1.01 7.57 19.51
C THR A 226 0.21 7.88 18.64
N PHE A 227 0.90 6.85 18.14
CA PHE A 227 2.03 7.04 17.23
C PHE A 227 1.57 7.70 15.92
N LEU A 228 0.47 7.22 15.35
CA LEU A 228 -0.10 7.76 14.11
C LEU A 228 -0.43 9.25 14.24
N TYR A 229 -1.10 9.63 15.32
CA TYR A 229 -1.44 11.03 15.59
C TYR A 229 -0.20 11.94 15.66
N GLN A 230 0.85 11.49 16.35
CA GLN A 230 2.09 12.26 16.49
C GLN A 230 2.81 12.44 15.15
N ASP A 231 2.88 11.40 14.33
CA ASP A 231 3.60 11.44 13.05
C ASP A 231 2.82 12.24 12.00
N ILE A 232 1.52 12.03 11.89
CA ILE A 232 0.66 12.82 11.00
C ILE A 232 0.70 14.31 11.39
N ALA A 233 0.72 14.64 12.68
CA ALA A 233 0.86 16.03 13.12
C ALA A 233 2.19 16.67 12.66
N THR A 234 3.26 15.88 12.55
CA THR A 234 4.54 16.35 12.01
C THR A 234 4.45 16.57 10.49
N ILE A 235 3.88 15.62 9.75
CA ILE A 235 3.69 15.74 8.29
C ILE A 235 2.78 16.92 7.94
N ASN A 236 1.68 17.10 8.67
CA ASN A 236 0.77 18.23 8.45
C ASN A 236 1.46 19.58 8.67
N ARG A 237 2.39 19.67 9.63
CA ARG A 237 3.21 20.89 9.81
C ARG A 237 4.14 21.12 8.62
N MET A 238 4.79 20.07 8.12
CA MET A 238 5.63 20.18 6.92
C MET A 238 4.81 20.59 5.70
N GLU A 239 3.62 20.04 5.53
CA GLU A 239 2.69 20.43 4.44
C GLU A 239 2.29 21.91 4.54
N ALA A 240 1.96 22.38 5.75
CA ALA A 240 1.66 23.79 5.97
C ALA A 240 2.85 24.70 5.66
N GLN A 241 4.08 24.28 6.02
CA GLN A 241 5.31 25.01 5.67
C GLN A 241 5.51 25.02 4.15
N ALA A 242 5.37 23.89 3.46
CA ALA A 242 5.48 23.82 2.01
C ALA A 242 4.50 24.78 1.33
N ALA A 243 3.25 24.79 1.78
CA ALA A 243 2.23 25.70 1.24
C ALA A 243 2.54 27.18 1.46
N GLN A 244 3.18 27.54 2.59
CA GLN A 244 3.63 28.89 2.85
C GLN A 244 4.82 29.28 1.96
N LEU A 245 5.84 28.41 1.89
CA LEU A 245 7.07 28.67 1.14
C LEU A 245 6.78 28.78 -0.36
N VAL A 246 5.97 27.88 -0.91
CA VAL A 246 5.60 27.89 -2.31
C VAL A 246 4.92 29.19 -2.73
N ARG A 247 4.15 29.82 -1.85
CA ARG A 247 3.50 31.12 -2.13
C ARG A 247 4.49 32.31 -2.18
N THR A 248 5.71 32.13 -1.69
CA THR A 248 6.73 33.19 -1.75
C THR A 248 7.46 33.25 -3.09
N VAL A 249 7.33 32.23 -3.93
CA VAL A 249 7.91 32.23 -5.27
C VAL A 249 6.92 32.79 -6.30
N PRO A 250 7.42 33.33 -7.42
CA PRO A 250 6.54 33.84 -8.50
C PRO A 250 5.56 32.76 -8.99
N ALA A 251 4.36 33.20 -9.35
CA ALA A 251 3.37 32.31 -9.95
C ALA A 251 3.94 31.65 -11.25
N ASN A 252 3.54 30.41 -11.50
CA ASN A 252 4.02 29.58 -12.61
C ASN A 252 5.50 29.17 -12.51
N SER A 253 6.17 29.37 -11.37
CA SER A 253 7.51 28.83 -11.14
C SER A 253 7.47 27.30 -11.12
N ARG A 254 8.58 26.68 -11.50
CA ARG A 254 8.80 25.24 -11.37
C ARG A 254 9.39 24.95 -9.99
N ILE A 255 8.83 23.96 -9.30
CA ILE A 255 9.30 23.54 -7.98
C ILE A 255 9.81 22.11 -8.08
N LEU A 256 11.10 21.89 -7.82
CA LEU A 256 11.66 20.59 -7.55
C LEU A 256 11.52 20.29 -6.05
N ALA A 257 10.94 19.16 -5.72
CA ALA A 257 10.83 18.71 -4.32
C ALA A 257 11.84 17.62 -4.01
N THR A 258 12.79 17.92 -3.13
CA THR A 258 13.75 16.95 -2.60
C THR A 258 13.44 16.73 -1.11
N ILE A 259 12.37 15.99 -0.84
CA ILE A 259 11.83 15.81 0.52
C ILE A 259 11.75 14.32 0.83
N LYS A 260 12.36 13.91 1.93
CA LYS A 260 12.28 12.53 2.45
C LYS A 260 11.52 12.51 3.79
N PRO A 261 10.89 11.38 4.15
CA PRO A 261 10.25 11.25 5.45
C PRO A 261 11.23 11.58 6.58
N PRO A 262 10.84 12.43 7.56
CA PRO A 262 11.71 12.81 8.67
C PRO A 262 11.82 11.71 9.75
N PHE A 263 11.41 10.50 9.42
CA PHE A 263 11.36 9.37 10.34
C PHE A 263 12.28 8.25 9.85
N ALA A 264 13.21 7.82 10.68
CA ALA A 264 14.09 6.70 10.36
C ALA A 264 13.28 5.41 10.14
N GLY A 265 13.52 4.75 9.02
CA GLY A 265 12.82 3.50 8.64
C GLY A 265 11.38 3.70 8.17
N SER A 266 10.98 4.91 7.78
CA SER A 266 9.67 5.14 7.17
C SER A 266 9.49 4.34 5.90
N ARG A 267 8.31 3.73 5.76
CA ARG A 267 7.83 3.11 4.52
C ARG A 267 6.93 4.04 3.71
N ILE A 268 6.45 5.12 4.33
CA ILE A 268 5.54 6.08 3.69
C ILE A 268 6.36 7.14 2.97
N LEU A 269 6.01 7.38 1.72
CA LEU A 269 6.59 8.44 0.90
C LEU A 269 5.81 9.74 1.09
N ILE A 270 6.52 10.87 1.17
CA ILE A 270 5.92 12.20 1.37
C ILE A 270 6.29 13.20 0.28
N GLN A 271 6.90 12.75 -0.82
CA GLN A 271 7.34 13.60 -1.92
C GLN A 271 6.22 14.45 -2.54
N HIS A 272 4.97 13.98 -2.48
CA HIS A 272 3.80 14.65 -3.04
C HIS A 272 3.30 15.87 -2.23
N ILE A 273 3.98 16.26 -1.16
CA ILE A 273 3.66 17.49 -0.40
C ILE A 273 3.73 18.73 -1.32
N ALA A 274 4.72 18.79 -2.21
CA ALA A 274 4.87 19.89 -3.15
C ALA A 274 3.73 19.97 -4.16
N ASP A 275 3.19 18.84 -4.61
CA ASP A 275 2.13 18.79 -5.62
C ASP A 275 0.88 19.51 -5.13
N ARG A 276 0.46 19.25 -3.89
CA ARG A 276 -0.70 19.90 -3.29
C ARG A 276 -0.46 21.39 -3.05
N ALA A 277 0.74 21.74 -2.61
CA ALA A 277 1.13 23.13 -2.38
C ALA A 277 1.13 23.96 -3.67
N CYS A 278 1.49 23.33 -4.78
CA CYS A 278 1.58 23.98 -6.11
C CYS A 278 0.23 24.21 -6.79
N VAL A 279 -0.84 23.52 -6.38
CA VAL A 279 -2.14 23.63 -7.07
C VAL A 279 -2.59 25.09 -7.20
N GLY A 280 -2.76 25.54 -8.45
CA GLY A 280 -3.20 26.90 -8.79
C GLY A 280 -2.16 28.02 -8.63
N HIS A 281 -0.90 27.70 -8.29
CA HIS A 281 0.16 28.68 -8.11
C HIS A 281 1.44 28.36 -8.89
N CYS A 282 1.94 27.13 -8.81
CA CYS A 282 3.20 26.72 -9.42
C CYS A 282 3.08 25.36 -10.08
N PHE A 283 4.17 24.91 -10.67
CA PHE A 283 4.29 23.62 -11.31
C PHE A 283 5.22 22.72 -10.47
N SER A 284 4.70 21.62 -9.93
CA SER A 284 5.51 20.63 -9.24
C SER A 284 6.27 19.79 -10.27
N TYR A 285 7.52 20.17 -10.51
CA TYR A 285 8.36 19.62 -11.57
C TYR A 285 8.88 18.24 -11.16
N GLY A 286 8.86 17.28 -12.07
CA GLY A 286 9.27 15.91 -11.79
C GLY A 286 8.17 14.97 -11.29
N ASN A 287 6.99 15.48 -10.92
CA ASN A 287 5.88 14.67 -10.42
C ASN A 287 4.83 14.29 -11.47
N TYR A 288 5.14 14.50 -12.74
CA TYR A 288 4.24 14.22 -13.84
C TYR A 288 4.67 13.00 -14.62
N GLU A 289 3.74 12.08 -14.86
CA GLU A 289 3.93 10.92 -15.72
C GLU A 289 3.05 11.05 -16.98
N PRO A 290 3.42 11.89 -17.95
CA PRO A 290 2.60 12.09 -19.14
C PRO A 290 2.49 10.84 -20.00
N GLY A 291 3.51 9.97 -19.98
CA GLY A 291 3.53 8.73 -20.77
C GLY A 291 2.68 7.59 -20.18
N SER A 292 2.54 7.50 -18.85
CA SER A 292 1.86 6.38 -18.19
C SER A 292 0.34 6.53 -18.14
N ALA A 293 -0.20 7.73 -18.39
CA ALA A 293 -1.62 8.07 -18.20
C ALA A 293 -2.18 7.70 -16.82
N GLN A 294 -1.31 7.46 -15.84
CA GLN A 294 -1.70 7.07 -14.49
C GLN A 294 -2.13 8.27 -13.64
N PHE A 295 -2.66 7.98 -12.49
CA PHE A 295 -3.54 8.77 -11.63
C PHE A 295 -2.93 9.99 -10.92
N ARG A 296 -1.71 10.39 -11.22
CA ARG A 296 -1.06 11.56 -10.62
C ARG A 296 -1.64 12.86 -11.17
N VAL A 297 -1.36 13.97 -10.51
CA VAL A 297 -1.71 15.29 -11.04
C VAL A 297 -1.14 15.40 -12.44
N ARG A 298 -2.01 15.59 -13.43
CA ARG A 298 -1.59 15.67 -14.84
C ARG A 298 -1.35 17.09 -15.25
N ALA A 299 -0.29 17.32 -16.01
CA ALA A 299 -0.12 18.56 -16.72
C ALA A 299 -1.24 18.74 -17.74
N THR A 300 -1.63 19.98 -18.00
CA THR A 300 -2.54 20.29 -19.11
C THR A 300 -1.89 19.88 -20.45
N PRO A 301 -2.68 19.40 -21.43
CA PRO A 301 -2.14 19.10 -22.75
C PRO A 301 -1.33 20.26 -23.30
N GLY A 302 -0.15 19.97 -23.87
CA GLY A 302 0.76 20.99 -24.40
C GLY A 302 1.61 21.73 -23.38
N ASN A 303 1.61 21.34 -22.12
CA ASN A 303 2.54 21.89 -21.14
C ASN A 303 3.98 21.46 -21.49
N LEU A 304 4.84 22.45 -21.74
CA LEU A 304 6.22 22.25 -22.16
C LEU A 304 7.15 21.77 -21.03
N TYR A 305 6.67 21.81 -19.80
CA TYR A 305 7.45 21.50 -18.61
C TYR A 305 7.19 20.12 -18.03
N ALA A 306 6.30 19.33 -18.63
CA ALA A 306 6.05 17.97 -18.18
C ALA A 306 7.23 17.08 -18.56
N MET A 307 7.86 16.46 -17.57
CA MET A 307 8.84 15.41 -17.81
C MET A 307 8.16 14.10 -18.21
N SER A 308 8.72 13.44 -19.23
CA SER A 308 8.21 12.16 -19.73
C SER A 308 9.00 10.97 -19.18
N ASP A 309 10.21 11.19 -18.66
CA ASP A 309 11.13 10.15 -18.26
C ASP A 309 11.11 9.92 -16.73
N PHE A 310 11.18 8.64 -16.35
CA PHE A 310 11.17 8.23 -14.95
C PHE A 310 12.50 8.54 -14.26
N ASP A 311 13.62 8.33 -14.93
CA ASP A 311 14.95 8.48 -14.32
C ASP A 311 15.24 9.91 -13.84
N PRO A 312 15.02 10.97 -14.66
CA PRO A 312 15.14 12.33 -14.16
C PRO A 312 14.22 12.68 -13.00
N THR A 313 13.02 12.09 -12.95
CA THR A 313 12.09 12.30 -11.82
C THR A 313 12.65 11.70 -10.52
N ALA A 314 13.20 10.49 -10.59
CA ALA A 314 13.84 9.84 -9.45
C ALA A 314 15.07 10.62 -8.98
N ASP A 315 15.90 11.09 -9.91
CA ASP A 315 17.07 11.91 -9.60
C ASP A 315 16.69 13.23 -8.91
N MET A 316 15.60 13.87 -9.34
CA MET A 316 15.05 15.07 -8.68
C MET A 316 14.62 14.80 -7.24
N GLU A 317 13.93 13.70 -7.01
CA GLU A 317 13.48 13.27 -5.68
C GLU A 317 14.67 12.90 -4.77
N ASP A 318 15.69 12.28 -5.33
CA ASP A 318 16.87 11.83 -4.60
C ASP A 318 17.93 12.92 -4.38
N GLY A 319 17.88 14.01 -5.14
CA GLY A 319 18.83 15.11 -5.05
C GLY A 319 20.09 14.91 -5.88
N THR A 320 20.01 14.08 -6.91
CA THR A 320 21.10 13.76 -7.83
C THR A 320 20.90 14.34 -9.24
N TYR A 321 19.84 15.12 -9.43
CA TYR A 321 19.53 15.75 -10.70
C TYR A 321 20.40 16.99 -10.94
N GLU A 322 21.06 17.07 -12.11
CA GLU A 322 21.75 18.27 -12.57
C GLU A 322 20.75 19.17 -13.33
N VAL A 323 20.58 20.38 -12.81
CA VAL A 323 19.61 21.35 -13.33
C VAL A 323 20.03 21.80 -14.73
N GLN A 324 19.17 21.61 -15.72
CA GLN A 324 19.41 22.02 -17.09
C GLN A 324 18.98 23.48 -17.32
N PRO A 325 19.56 24.19 -18.31
CA PRO A 325 19.16 25.56 -18.63
C PRO A 325 17.67 25.73 -18.95
N GLU A 326 17.05 24.70 -19.57
CA GLU A 326 15.63 24.67 -19.91
C GLU A 326 14.72 24.51 -18.70
N ASP A 327 15.24 24.08 -17.56
CA ASP A 327 14.47 23.94 -16.33
C ASP A 327 14.17 25.28 -15.66
N LEU A 328 14.95 26.31 -16.02
CA LEU A 328 14.86 27.60 -15.37
C LEU A 328 13.68 28.45 -15.92
N PRO A 329 13.07 29.29 -15.09
CA PRO A 329 13.34 29.49 -13.66
C PRO A 329 12.75 28.37 -12.79
N ALA A 330 13.55 27.77 -11.93
CA ALA A 330 13.15 26.71 -11.03
C ALA A 330 13.58 27.01 -9.57
N HIS A 331 12.85 26.44 -8.63
CA HIS A 331 13.16 26.53 -7.20
C HIS A 331 13.17 25.13 -6.59
N GLN A 332 14.03 24.92 -5.64
CA GLN A 332 14.06 23.68 -4.86
C GLN A 332 13.35 23.87 -3.53
N LEU A 333 12.40 22.97 -3.24
CA LEU A 333 11.80 22.78 -1.92
C LEU A 333 12.51 21.60 -1.25
N TYR A 334 13.19 21.83 -0.13
CA TYR A 334 14.06 20.85 0.52
C TYR A 334 14.02 20.95 2.03
N GLN A 335 14.58 19.95 2.71
CA GLN A 335 14.70 19.91 4.17
C GLN A 335 16.00 20.61 4.58
N CYS A 336 15.91 21.67 5.41
CA CYS A 336 17.04 22.48 5.83
C CYS A 336 17.40 22.35 7.32
N SER A 337 16.71 21.49 8.07
CA SER A 337 17.05 21.18 9.47
C SER A 337 17.65 19.79 9.58
N ALA A 338 18.53 19.60 10.58
CA ALA A 338 19.17 18.31 10.84
C ALA A 338 18.17 17.18 11.19
N ASP A 339 17.01 17.52 11.78
CA ASP A 339 15.94 16.56 12.09
C ASP A 339 14.99 16.31 10.90
N GLY A 340 15.24 16.96 9.76
CA GLY A 340 14.45 16.82 8.52
C GLY A 340 13.02 17.35 8.60
N LYS A 341 12.64 18.11 9.62
CA LYS A 341 11.25 18.56 9.83
C LYS A 341 10.97 19.98 9.37
N GLN A 342 12.01 20.76 9.10
CA GLN A 342 11.88 22.12 8.60
C GLN A 342 12.17 22.14 7.10
N LEU A 343 11.28 22.78 6.35
CA LEU A 343 11.40 22.99 4.91
C LEU A 343 11.93 24.39 4.61
N CYS A 344 12.69 24.48 3.53
CA CYS A 344 13.20 25.73 2.95
C CYS A 344 12.98 25.71 1.44
N ILE A 345 13.02 26.91 0.83
CA ILE A 345 12.95 27.04 -0.62
C ILE A 345 14.09 27.93 -1.09
N ARG A 346 14.71 27.61 -2.22
CA ARG A 346 15.78 28.38 -2.84
C ARG A 346 15.64 28.39 -4.37
N PRO A 347 16.13 29.42 -5.07
CA PRO A 347 16.25 29.36 -6.53
C PRO A 347 17.35 28.35 -6.90
N LEU A 348 17.21 27.74 -8.09
CA LEU A 348 18.19 26.87 -8.71
C LEU A 348 18.87 27.59 -9.87
N VAL A 349 20.11 27.19 -10.19
CA VAL A 349 20.89 27.66 -11.34
C VAL A 349 21.30 26.48 -12.22
N ALA A 350 21.50 26.73 -13.53
CA ALA A 350 21.91 25.68 -14.45
C ALA A 350 23.30 25.10 -14.08
N GLY A 351 23.45 23.79 -14.25
CA GLY A 351 24.67 23.05 -13.91
C GLY A 351 24.82 22.76 -12.40
N GLU A 352 23.84 23.15 -11.58
CA GLU A 352 23.82 22.83 -10.16
C GLU A 352 23.16 21.47 -9.94
N MET A 353 23.76 20.65 -9.08
CA MET A 353 23.08 19.47 -8.57
C MET A 353 22.02 19.91 -7.55
N ASN A 354 20.82 19.35 -7.64
CA ASN A 354 19.80 19.60 -6.62
C ASN A 354 20.10 18.86 -5.31
N ASP A 355 21.38 18.76 -4.97
CA ASP A 355 21.87 18.08 -3.79
C ASP A 355 21.26 18.67 -2.50
N ARG A 356 21.09 17.81 -1.53
CA ARG A 356 20.81 18.22 -0.15
C ARG A 356 22.04 18.93 0.38
N LEU A 357 21.96 20.23 0.52
CA LEU A 357 23.03 21.03 1.11
C LEU A 357 23.62 20.34 2.35
N GLY A 358 24.73 19.59 2.15
CA GLY A 358 25.69 19.23 3.21
C GLY A 358 25.19 18.53 4.47
N LEU A 359 23.92 18.11 4.51
CA LEU A 359 23.34 17.40 5.65
C LEU A 359 23.37 15.89 5.44
N HIS A 360 24.41 15.33 4.82
CA HIS A 360 24.71 13.94 5.04
C HIS A 360 25.13 13.78 6.51
N PRO A 361 24.39 13.05 7.35
CA PRO A 361 25.03 12.47 8.51
C PRO A 361 26.12 11.57 7.94
N SER A 362 27.37 11.98 8.09
CA SER A 362 28.52 11.07 7.95
C SER A 362 28.19 9.79 8.70
N ASN A 363 28.22 8.65 8.00
CA ASN A 363 28.02 7.27 8.42
C ASN A 363 28.20 7.00 9.90
#